data_aaf41e32ae9aeb544cb622ed886f5d03
#
_entry.id   aaf41e32ae9aeb544cb622ed886f5d03
#
_cell.length_a   1.000
_cell.length_b   1.000
_cell.length_c   1.000
_cell.angle_alpha   90.00
_cell.angle_beta   90.00
_cell.angle_gamma   90.00
#
_symmetry.space_group_name_H-M   'P 1'
#
loop_
_entity.id
_entity.type
_entity.pdbx_description
1 polymer ?
#
loop_
_entity_poly.entity_id
_entity_poly.type
_entity_poly.pdbx_seq_one_letter_code
_entity_poly.pdbx_strand_id
1 'polypeptide(L)'
;MLINPENEEIISLAFEKGKVHDFQLFKSSQIHLKPGSQLTADSGYQGITKLHANSVLPKKSTKNRLLSKQDRKKNRNISRKRIAVEHVIALVKRFRILSERYRNRRKRFSLRFSLIAGICNFEQLS
;
A
#
# COMPACT_ATOMS: atom_id res chain seq x y z
N MET A 1 -1.39 3.91 -1.41
CA MET A 1 -1.14 4.25 0.02
C MET A 1 0.11 3.55 0.48
N LEU A 2 1.03 4.26 1.12
CA LEU A 2 2.25 3.76 1.72
C LEU A 2 2.12 3.87 3.24
N ILE A 3 2.44 2.81 3.97
CA ILE A 3 2.23 2.69 5.42
C ILE A 3 3.49 2.19 6.08
N ASN A 4 3.78 2.68 7.27
CA ASN A 4 4.76 2.09 8.17
C ASN A 4 4.11 0.89 8.90
N PRO A 5 4.59 -0.35 8.72
CA PRO A 5 3.95 -1.52 9.33
C PRO A 5 4.17 -1.65 10.85
N GLU A 6 5.07 -0.87 11.43
CA GLU A 6 5.37 -0.94 12.87
C GLU A 6 4.37 -0.15 13.72
N ASN A 7 3.96 1.00 13.23
CA ASN A 7 3.04 1.92 13.92
C ASN A 7 1.76 2.20 13.13
N GLU A 8 1.55 1.52 12.00
CA GLU A 8 0.41 1.68 11.09
C GLU A 8 0.21 3.11 10.55
N GLU A 9 1.23 3.95 10.63
CA GLU A 9 1.19 5.34 10.16
C GLU A 9 1.12 5.41 8.64
N ILE A 10 0.20 6.23 8.12
CA ILE A 10 0.07 6.53 6.70
C ILE A 10 1.14 7.55 6.32
N ILE A 11 2.16 7.09 5.58
CA ILE A 11 3.30 7.93 5.17
C ILE A 11 2.97 8.74 3.92
N SER A 12 2.30 8.13 2.95
CA SER A 12 2.04 8.75 1.66
C SER A 12 0.79 8.21 0.99
N LEU A 13 0.13 9.10 0.27
CA LEU A 13 -1.05 8.83 -0.53
C LEU A 13 -0.81 9.26 -1.97
N ALA A 14 -1.27 8.46 -2.91
CA ALA A 14 -1.32 8.81 -4.32
C ALA A 14 -2.69 8.46 -4.90
N PHE A 15 -3.17 9.30 -5.80
CA PHE A 15 -4.51 9.21 -6.37
C PHE A 15 -4.45 9.32 -7.89
N GLU A 16 -5.22 8.50 -8.58
CA GLU A 16 -5.37 8.55 -10.02
C GLU A 16 -6.80 8.19 -10.44
N LYS A 17 -7.17 8.52 -11.66
CA LYS A 17 -8.51 8.23 -12.20
C LYS A 17 -8.64 6.74 -12.57
N GLY A 18 -9.60 6.11 -11.99
CA GLY A 18 -10.33 4.87 -12.23
C GLY A 18 -9.64 3.61 -12.80
N LYS A 19 -8.81 3.68 -13.81
CA LYS A 19 -8.29 2.49 -14.52
C LYS A 19 -6.77 2.35 -14.50
N VAL A 20 -6.08 3.21 -13.76
CA VAL A 20 -4.62 3.15 -13.68
C VAL A 20 -4.21 2.02 -12.75
N HIS A 21 -3.32 1.16 -13.22
CA HIS A 21 -2.79 0.06 -12.42
C HIS A 21 -1.95 0.60 -11.25
N ASP A 22 -2.09 0.02 -10.07
CA ASP A 22 -1.46 0.49 -8.82
C ASP A 22 0.06 0.69 -8.95
N PHE A 23 0.74 -0.18 -9.69
CA PHE A 23 2.18 -0.04 -9.92
C PHE A 23 2.51 1.16 -10.81
N GLN A 24 1.67 1.49 -11.79
CA GLN A 24 1.83 2.69 -12.61
C GLN A 24 1.60 3.95 -11.78
N LEU A 25 0.61 3.94 -10.91
CA LEU A 25 0.36 5.00 -9.94
C LEU A 25 1.57 5.21 -9.01
N PHE A 26 2.17 4.12 -8.53
CA PHE A 26 3.39 4.20 -7.72
C PHE A 26 4.54 4.87 -8.48
N LYS A 27 4.76 4.49 -9.75
CA LYS A 27 5.80 5.10 -10.60
C LYS A 27 5.57 6.61 -10.80
N SER A 28 4.33 7.00 -11.08
CA SER A 28 3.98 8.41 -11.34
C SER A 28 3.99 9.28 -10.09
N SER A 29 3.85 8.68 -8.90
CA SER A 29 3.83 9.39 -7.62
C SER A 29 5.19 9.98 -7.21
N GLN A 30 6.28 9.56 -7.87
CA GLN A 30 7.66 10.01 -7.62
C GLN A 30 8.07 9.98 -6.13
N ILE A 31 7.57 8.98 -5.39
CA ILE A 31 7.89 8.82 -3.97
C ILE A 31 9.36 8.44 -3.83
N HIS A 32 10.12 9.27 -3.13
CA HIS A 32 11.52 9.03 -2.82
C HIS A 32 11.63 8.30 -1.48
N LEU A 33 11.98 7.02 -1.54
CA LEU A 33 12.25 6.21 -0.36
C LEU A 33 13.75 6.24 -0.05
N LYS A 34 14.09 6.29 1.24
CA LYS A 34 15.50 6.16 1.67
C LYS A 34 16.04 4.78 1.19
N PRO A 35 17.25 4.71 0.61
CA PRO A 35 17.82 3.46 0.08
C PRO A 35 17.85 2.30 1.07
N GLY A 36 18.05 2.59 2.36
CA GLY A 36 18.06 1.59 3.44
C GLY A 36 16.68 1.08 3.87
N SER A 37 15.60 1.75 3.46
CA SER A 37 14.24 1.33 3.83
C SER A 37 13.82 0.09 3.07
N GLN A 38 13.23 -0.90 3.75
CA GLN A 38 12.65 -2.06 3.10
C GLN A 38 11.21 -1.75 2.64
N LEU A 39 10.95 -1.91 1.35
CA LEU A 39 9.63 -1.78 0.77
C LEU A 39 9.02 -3.17 0.56
N THR A 40 7.86 -3.41 1.16
CA THR A 40 7.08 -4.64 0.93
C THR A 40 5.89 -4.29 0.04
N ALA A 41 5.74 -5.00 -1.06
CA ALA A 41 4.65 -4.76 -2.00
C ALA A 41 3.96 -6.07 -2.40
N ASP A 42 2.82 -5.94 -3.06
CA ASP A 42 2.04 -7.07 -3.59
C ASP A 42 2.67 -7.64 -4.87
N SER A 43 2.26 -8.84 -5.21
CA SER A 43 2.68 -9.53 -6.43
C SER A 43 2.33 -8.78 -7.73
N GLY A 44 1.44 -7.79 -7.68
CA GLY A 44 1.14 -6.88 -8.80
C GLY A 44 2.24 -5.86 -9.12
N TYR A 45 3.18 -5.65 -8.20
CA TYR A 45 4.28 -4.67 -8.34
C TYR A 45 5.55 -5.29 -8.95
N GLN A 46 5.40 -6.13 -9.97
CA GLN A 46 6.55 -6.74 -10.66
C GLN A 46 7.46 -5.67 -11.26
N GLY A 47 8.77 -5.79 -10.99
CA GLY A 47 9.77 -4.81 -11.43
C GLY A 47 10.01 -3.64 -10.47
N ILE A 48 9.35 -3.58 -9.32
CA ILE A 48 9.57 -2.54 -8.30
C ILE A 48 11.03 -2.51 -7.80
N THR A 49 11.73 -3.64 -7.83
CA THR A 49 13.15 -3.74 -7.47
C THR A 49 14.07 -2.91 -8.36
N LYS A 50 13.63 -2.55 -9.58
CA LYS A 50 14.35 -1.62 -10.46
C LYS A 50 14.22 -0.17 -9.99
N LEU A 51 13.17 0.16 -9.25
CA LEU A 51 12.92 1.50 -8.72
C LEU A 51 13.45 1.63 -7.29
N HIS A 52 13.35 0.58 -6.51
CA HIS A 52 13.83 0.51 -5.14
C HIS A 52 14.42 -0.87 -4.88
N ALA A 53 15.76 -0.95 -4.80
CA ALA A 53 16.48 -2.24 -4.73
C ALA A 53 16.10 -3.07 -3.50
N ASN A 54 15.86 -2.40 -2.34
CA ASN A 54 15.45 -3.08 -1.10
C ASN A 54 13.92 -3.32 -1.07
N SER A 55 13.39 -3.95 -2.13
CA SER A 55 11.97 -4.30 -2.22
C SER A 55 11.75 -5.80 -2.09
N VAL A 56 10.68 -6.17 -1.40
CA VAL A 56 10.30 -7.56 -1.15
C VAL A 56 8.91 -7.82 -1.71
N LEU A 57 8.82 -8.83 -2.58
CA LEU A 57 7.59 -9.27 -3.22
C LEU A 57 7.33 -10.75 -2.90
N PRO A 58 6.06 -11.17 -2.79
CA PRO A 58 5.73 -12.58 -2.70
C PRO A 58 6.04 -13.28 -4.01
N LYS A 59 6.63 -14.47 -3.91
CA LYS A 59 6.87 -15.34 -5.08
C LYS A 59 5.56 -15.96 -5.53
N LYS A 60 5.31 -15.93 -6.84
CA LYS A 60 4.18 -16.63 -7.46
C LYS A 60 4.55 -18.09 -7.77
N SER A 61 3.61 -19.00 -7.55
CA SER A 61 3.68 -20.36 -8.09
C SER A 61 3.36 -20.33 -9.58
N THR A 62 4.09 -21.08 -10.38
CA THR A 62 3.80 -21.30 -11.79
C THR A 62 3.61 -22.79 -12.05
N LYS A 63 3.01 -23.17 -13.19
CA LYS A 63 2.85 -24.58 -13.58
C LYS A 63 4.18 -25.36 -13.55
N ASN A 64 5.27 -24.71 -13.93
CA ASN A 64 6.60 -25.33 -14.05
C ASN A 64 7.46 -25.16 -12.79
N ARG A 65 7.03 -24.37 -11.80
CA ARG A 65 7.81 -24.10 -10.59
C ARG A 65 6.90 -23.96 -9.39
N LEU A 66 6.81 -25.02 -8.61
CA LEU A 66 6.11 -25.01 -7.32
C LEU A 66 6.94 -24.25 -6.28
N LEU A 67 6.23 -23.63 -5.32
CA LEU A 67 6.88 -22.92 -4.22
C LEU A 67 7.55 -23.92 -3.26
N SER A 68 8.83 -23.67 -2.94
CA SER A 68 9.54 -24.40 -1.89
C SER A 68 8.93 -24.11 -0.50
N LYS A 69 9.27 -24.95 0.50
CA LYS A 69 8.88 -24.69 1.90
C LYS A 69 9.38 -23.34 2.39
N GLN A 70 10.61 -22.95 1.99
CA GLN A 70 11.20 -21.65 2.32
C GLN A 70 10.45 -20.48 1.65
N ASP A 71 10.08 -20.63 0.38
CA ASP A 71 9.31 -19.61 -0.34
C ASP A 71 7.92 -19.40 0.29
N ARG A 72 7.26 -20.49 0.70
CA ARG A 72 5.98 -20.41 1.43
C ARG A 72 6.13 -19.68 2.77
N LYS A 73 7.21 -19.95 3.51
CA LYS A 73 7.51 -19.27 4.78
C LYS A 73 7.75 -17.77 4.56
N LYS A 74 8.54 -17.41 3.53
CA LYS A 74 8.77 -16.00 3.14
C LYS A 74 7.47 -15.31 2.74
N ASN A 75 6.65 -15.93 1.90
CA ASN A 75 5.35 -15.39 1.50
C ASN A 75 4.43 -15.17 2.70
N ARG A 76 4.42 -16.09 3.67
CA ARG A 76 3.65 -15.96 4.91
C ARG A 76 4.09 -14.75 5.75
N ASN A 77 5.40 -14.51 5.85
CA ASN A 77 5.92 -13.33 6.56
C ASN A 77 5.54 -12.02 5.84
N ILE A 78 5.57 -12.00 4.52
CA ILE A 78 5.10 -10.86 3.72
C ILE A 78 3.60 -10.63 3.96
N SER A 79 2.79 -11.68 3.94
CA SER A 79 1.34 -11.60 4.20
C SER A 79 1.04 -11.03 5.60
N ARG A 80 1.81 -11.42 6.62
CA ARG A 80 1.66 -10.87 7.98
C ARG A 80 1.91 -9.37 8.02
N LYS A 81 2.95 -8.88 7.35
CA LYS A 81 3.23 -7.43 7.26
C LYS A 81 2.11 -6.67 6.54
N ARG A 82 1.41 -7.33 5.61
CA ARG A 82 0.27 -6.73 4.91
C ARG A 82 -0.99 -6.57 5.76
N ILE A 83 -1.11 -7.32 6.86
CA ILE A 83 -2.24 -7.17 7.79
C ILE A 83 -2.32 -5.73 8.31
N ALA A 84 -1.20 -5.07 8.60
CA ALA A 84 -1.17 -3.67 8.99
C ALA A 84 -1.81 -2.75 7.93
N VAL A 85 -1.55 -3.03 6.64
CA VAL A 85 -2.16 -2.28 5.52
C VAL A 85 -3.68 -2.46 5.51
N GLU A 86 -4.17 -3.68 5.73
CA GLU A 86 -5.60 -3.99 5.77
C GLU A 86 -6.29 -3.33 6.97
N HIS A 87 -5.63 -3.29 8.13
CA HIS A 87 -6.11 -2.56 9.31
C HIS A 87 -6.26 -1.07 9.01
N VAL A 88 -5.24 -0.43 8.44
CA VAL A 88 -5.29 0.99 8.10
C VAL A 88 -6.36 1.27 7.03
N ILE A 89 -6.50 0.41 6.03
CA ILE A 89 -7.58 0.54 5.03
C ILE A 89 -8.95 0.46 5.69
N ALA A 90 -9.15 -0.47 6.63
CA ALA A 90 -10.40 -0.59 7.37
C ALA A 90 -10.67 0.64 8.24
N LEU A 91 -9.64 1.17 8.91
CA LEU A 91 -9.72 2.38 9.72
C LEU A 91 -10.15 3.59 8.88
N VAL A 92 -9.53 3.79 7.72
CA VAL A 92 -9.86 4.88 6.80
C VAL A 92 -11.27 4.72 6.22
N LYS A 93 -11.69 3.49 5.88
CA LYS A 93 -13.03 3.18 5.36
C LYS A 93 -14.16 3.38 6.39
N ARG A 94 -13.84 3.49 7.68
CA ARG A 94 -14.81 3.88 8.71
C ARG A 94 -15.49 5.22 8.39
N PHE A 95 -14.77 6.10 7.71
CA PHE A 95 -15.32 7.36 7.24
C PHE A 95 -16.15 7.14 5.98
N ARG A 96 -17.47 7.25 6.09
CA ARG A 96 -18.43 7.02 4.99
C ARG A 96 -18.11 7.81 3.73
N ILE A 97 -17.57 9.00 3.86
CA ILE A 97 -17.19 9.86 2.74
C ILE A 97 -16.14 9.20 1.80
N LEU A 98 -15.38 8.20 2.30
CA LEU A 98 -14.40 7.45 1.51
C LEU A 98 -14.90 6.07 1.06
N SER A 99 -15.88 5.50 1.77
CA SER A 99 -16.40 4.15 1.51
C SER A 99 -17.62 4.13 0.61
N GLU A 100 -18.45 5.18 0.61
CA GLU A 100 -19.66 5.27 -0.19
C GLU A 100 -19.38 5.84 -1.59
N ARG A 101 -20.23 5.45 -2.57
CA ARG A 101 -20.23 6.07 -3.89
C ARG A 101 -20.48 7.57 -3.75
N TYR A 102 -19.42 8.33 -3.90
CA TYR A 102 -19.45 9.75 -3.69
C TYR A 102 -20.18 10.46 -4.82
N ARG A 103 -21.30 11.11 -4.53
CA ARG A 103 -22.09 11.92 -5.49
C ARG A 103 -21.50 13.30 -5.74
N ASN A 104 -20.56 13.74 -4.92
CA ASN A 104 -19.96 15.07 -4.99
C ASN A 104 -18.70 15.11 -5.88
N ARG A 105 -18.41 16.32 -6.39
CA ARG A 105 -17.34 16.62 -7.32
C ARG A 105 -16.01 16.00 -6.89
N ARG A 106 -15.43 15.16 -7.73
CA ARG A 106 -14.14 14.47 -7.57
C ARG A 106 -12.97 15.41 -7.24
N LYS A 107 -13.13 16.72 -7.52
CA LYS A 107 -12.12 17.77 -7.40
C LYS A 107 -11.49 17.92 -6.01
N ARG A 108 -12.16 17.46 -4.94
CA ARG A 108 -11.68 17.56 -3.56
C ARG A 108 -11.51 16.21 -2.86
N PHE A 109 -11.54 15.12 -3.60
CA PHE A 109 -11.43 13.78 -3.01
C PHE A 109 -10.06 13.55 -2.37
N SER A 110 -8.97 13.90 -3.05
CA SER A 110 -7.61 13.75 -2.54
C SER A 110 -7.38 14.56 -1.27
N LEU A 111 -7.86 15.80 -1.23
CA LEU A 111 -7.76 16.65 -0.03
C LEU A 111 -8.49 16.02 1.16
N ARG A 112 -9.71 15.56 0.97
CA ARG A 112 -10.51 14.92 2.03
C ARG A 112 -9.86 13.65 2.53
N PHE A 113 -9.35 12.83 1.61
CA PHE A 113 -8.64 11.61 1.97
C PHE A 113 -7.37 11.92 2.77
N SER A 114 -6.61 12.93 2.36
CA SER A 114 -5.40 13.36 3.10
C SER A 114 -5.73 13.88 4.50
N LEU A 115 -6.82 14.64 4.66
CA LEU A 115 -7.29 15.08 5.98
C LEU A 115 -7.68 13.90 6.87
N ILE A 116 -8.41 12.93 6.33
CA ILE A 116 -8.82 11.74 7.07
C ILE A 116 -7.59 10.89 7.44
N ALA A 117 -6.62 10.73 6.54
CA ALA A 117 -5.37 10.06 6.85
C ALA A 117 -4.60 10.73 7.99
N GLY A 118 -4.57 12.07 8.01
CA GLY A 118 -4.01 12.84 9.11
C GLY A 118 -4.72 12.60 10.43
N ILE A 119 -6.06 12.55 10.43
CA ILE A 119 -6.86 12.23 11.62
C ILE A 119 -6.57 10.81 12.10
N CYS A 120 -6.52 9.82 11.20
CA CYS A 120 -6.19 8.44 11.55
C CYS A 120 -4.80 8.33 12.17
N ASN A 121 -3.80 9.00 11.59
CA ASN A 121 -2.46 9.02 12.15
C ASN A 121 -2.44 9.65 13.55
N PHE A 122 -3.16 10.74 13.75
CA PHE A 122 -3.27 11.40 15.07
C PHE A 122 -3.92 10.49 16.10
N GLU A 123 -5.00 9.79 15.76
CA GLU A 123 -5.67 8.84 16.66
C GLU A 123 -4.75 7.67 17.07
N GLN A 124 -3.86 7.23 16.18
CA GLN A 124 -2.91 6.15 16.47
C GLN A 124 -1.75 6.58 17.39
N LEU A 125 -1.42 7.87 17.40
CA LEU A 125 -0.38 8.42 18.29
C LEU A 125 -0.90 8.69 19.71
N SER A 126 -2.20 8.69 19.88
CA SER A 126 -2.86 8.92 21.17
C SER A 126 -3.07 7.63 21.92
#